data_4eb8293426812ead9a2ae06af0f09c70
#
_entry.id   4eb8293426812ead9a2ae06af0f09c70
#
_cell.length_a   1.000
_cell.length_b   1.000
_cell.length_c   1.000
_cell.angle_alpha   90.00
_cell.angle_beta   90.00
_cell.angle_gamma   90.00
#
_symmetry.space_group_name_H-M   'P 1'
#
loop_
_entity.id
_entity.type
_entity.pdbx_description
1 polymer ?
#
loop_
_entity_poly.entity_id
_entity_poly.type
_entity_poly.pdbx_seq_one_letter_code
_entity_poly.pdbx_strand_id
1 'polypeptide(L)'
;MGAALAAALGGPAAAQTDYYNTDKGRPVRVEDAYPVERHAFELQLAPLRLEREVGGVYHWEVAPEVAWGVLPRTQLELAFPLAHVDAGAAGKASGLAGIEASVLYNLNNETRTLPAFALAADVLLPVGGLGPDRAYPTVKGLATRTFPRARFHVNAEYTLGPDAGEGEEVGEASRWMAGIAVDRAFPIRSILVTADLFAEQALDPDESLGWTAEAGLRYQTSPQFNVDLGIGRRFAGGEQGWSFTVGVAHAFALRTMLRGR
;
A
#
# COMPACT_ATOMS: atom_id res chain seq x y z
N MET A 1 15.37 21.68 -21.76
CA MET A 1 14.29 21.58 -20.75
C MET A 1 14.65 20.70 -19.54
N GLY A 2 15.76 19.94 -19.53
CA GLY A 2 16.14 19.07 -18.41
C GLY A 2 16.79 19.76 -17.20
N ALA A 3 17.34 20.99 -17.32
CA ALA A 3 18.02 21.68 -16.23
C ALA A 3 17.08 22.38 -15.22
N ALA A 4 15.84 22.66 -15.59
CA ALA A 4 14.86 23.32 -14.71
C ALA A 4 14.25 22.36 -13.66
N LEU A 5 14.18 21.05 -13.96
CA LEU A 5 13.66 20.03 -13.03
C LEU A 5 14.68 19.71 -11.93
N ALA A 6 15.97 19.67 -12.27
CA ALA A 6 17.05 19.41 -11.31
C ALA A 6 17.22 20.54 -10.26
N ALA A 7 16.91 21.79 -10.63
CA ALA A 7 17.02 22.93 -9.71
C ALA A 7 15.87 22.98 -8.68
N ALA A 8 14.74 22.32 -8.94
CA ALA A 8 13.61 22.23 -7.99
C ALA A 8 13.87 21.23 -6.85
N LEU A 9 14.77 20.27 -7.06
CA LEU A 9 15.08 19.20 -6.09
C LEU A 9 16.24 19.57 -5.12
N GLY A 10 16.89 20.71 -5.30
CA GLY A 10 18.15 21.07 -4.65
C GLY A 10 18.07 22.01 -3.45
N GLY A 11 17.06 21.96 -2.59
CA GLY A 11 17.03 22.74 -1.35
C GLY A 11 16.81 21.87 -0.12
N PRO A 12 17.24 22.28 1.09
CA PRO A 12 16.89 21.56 2.30
C PRO A 12 15.36 21.59 2.43
N ALA A 13 14.70 20.54 1.99
CA ALA A 13 13.29 20.35 2.21
C ALA A 13 13.09 19.98 3.67
N ALA A 14 12.16 20.66 4.34
CA ALA A 14 11.79 20.33 5.72
C ALA A 14 10.92 19.07 5.80
N ALA A 15 10.58 18.46 4.66
CA ALA A 15 9.89 17.18 4.64
C ALA A 15 10.87 16.06 4.96
N GLN A 16 10.62 15.37 6.04
CA GLN A 16 11.31 14.15 6.41
C GLN A 16 10.31 13.02 6.28
N THR A 17 10.66 11.99 5.54
CA THR A 17 9.86 10.75 5.55
C THR A 17 9.92 10.20 6.96
N ASP A 18 8.79 10.01 7.59
CA ASP A 18 8.77 9.19 8.79
C ASP A 18 8.95 7.73 8.35
N TYR A 19 10.17 7.21 8.51
CA TYR A 19 10.49 5.83 8.12
C TYR A 19 9.69 4.79 8.92
N TYR A 20 8.98 5.22 9.95
CA TYR A 20 8.02 4.39 10.67
C TYR A 20 6.68 4.24 9.97
N ASN A 21 6.34 5.11 9.01
CA ASN A 21 5.11 4.95 8.25
C ASN A 21 5.21 3.71 7.37
N THR A 22 4.22 2.84 7.50
CA THR A 22 4.05 1.66 6.66
C THR A 22 2.87 1.91 5.73
N ASP A 23 3.15 1.89 4.44
CA ASP A 23 2.14 2.09 3.41
C ASP A 23 1.66 0.74 2.88
N LYS A 24 0.44 0.69 2.36
CA LYS A 24 -0.19 -0.51 1.77
C LYS A 24 0.76 -1.20 0.77
N GLY A 25 1.12 -2.47 1.05
CA GLY A 25 1.98 -3.26 0.19
C GLY A 25 3.48 -2.93 0.27
N ARG A 26 3.90 -2.09 1.24
CA ARG A 26 5.31 -1.68 1.41
C ARG A 26 5.78 -1.66 2.86
N PRO A 27 6.58 -2.63 3.25
CA PRO A 27 6.91 -3.92 2.62
C PRO A 27 5.85 -5.00 2.85
N VAL A 28 4.80 -4.71 3.66
CA VAL A 28 3.70 -5.59 4.05
C VAL A 28 2.35 -4.96 3.71
N ARG A 29 1.27 -5.72 3.75
CA ARG A 29 -0.08 -5.30 3.35
C ARG A 29 -0.73 -4.33 4.33
N VAL A 30 -0.56 -4.56 5.62
CA VAL A 30 -1.20 -3.77 6.69
C VAL A 30 -0.44 -2.47 6.88
N GLU A 31 -1.16 -1.35 6.77
CA GLU A 31 -0.64 0.01 6.85
C GLU A 31 -0.93 0.67 8.21
N ASP A 32 -0.23 1.75 8.52
CA ASP A 32 -0.46 2.50 9.75
C ASP A 32 -1.52 3.62 9.58
N ALA A 33 -1.89 4.27 10.68
CA ALA A 33 -2.95 5.28 10.71
C ALA A 33 -2.43 6.72 10.50
N TYR A 34 -1.20 6.90 10.00
CA TYR A 34 -0.58 8.23 9.89
C TYR A 34 -0.42 8.66 8.42
N PRO A 35 -0.97 9.83 8.04
CA PRO A 35 -0.78 10.39 6.71
C PRO A 35 0.60 11.01 6.54
N VAL A 36 1.02 11.16 5.31
CA VAL A 36 2.16 12.02 4.92
C VAL A 36 1.99 13.43 5.51
N GLU A 37 3.09 14.04 5.95
CA GLU A 37 3.09 15.38 6.54
C GLU A 37 2.43 16.42 5.63
N ARG A 38 1.72 17.35 6.24
CA ARG A 38 1.07 18.44 5.48
C ARG A 38 2.08 19.21 4.62
N HIS A 39 1.75 19.42 3.35
CA HIS A 39 2.57 20.06 2.31
C HIS A 39 3.78 19.22 1.85
N ALA A 40 3.96 18.03 2.35
CA ALA A 40 4.92 17.08 1.82
C ALA A 40 4.31 16.22 0.72
N PHE A 41 5.18 15.72 -0.13
CA PHE A 41 4.91 14.72 -1.15
C PHE A 41 5.81 13.53 -0.88
N GLU A 42 5.31 12.36 -1.16
CA GLU A 42 6.10 11.15 -1.25
C GLU A 42 5.89 10.53 -2.63
N LEU A 43 6.98 10.36 -3.36
CA LEU A 43 7.01 9.63 -4.62
C LEU A 43 7.49 8.21 -4.32
N GLN A 44 6.66 7.25 -4.63
CA GLN A 44 6.92 5.84 -4.46
C GLN A 44 7.12 5.20 -5.84
N LEU A 45 8.26 4.54 -6.05
CA LEU A 45 8.51 3.68 -7.21
C LEU A 45 8.43 2.24 -6.72
N ALA A 46 7.21 1.86 -6.38
CA ALA A 46 6.98 0.57 -5.72
C ALA A 46 5.52 0.39 -5.34
N PRO A 47 5.13 -0.82 -4.95
CA PRO A 47 6.01 -1.99 -4.91
C PRO A 47 6.32 -2.51 -6.31
N LEU A 48 7.52 -3.02 -6.54
CA LEU A 48 7.70 -4.10 -7.50
C LEU A 48 7.36 -5.38 -6.77
N ARG A 49 6.23 -5.97 -7.10
CA ARG A 49 5.73 -7.19 -6.47
C ARG A 49 5.78 -8.34 -7.47
N LEU A 50 6.39 -9.43 -7.08
CA LEU A 50 6.36 -10.70 -7.78
C LEU A 50 5.52 -11.68 -6.97
N GLU A 51 4.51 -12.24 -7.57
CA GLU A 51 3.72 -13.33 -7.01
C GLU A 51 3.89 -14.59 -7.85
N ARG A 52 3.98 -15.72 -7.17
CA ARG A 52 4.00 -17.04 -7.79
C ARG A 52 2.95 -17.91 -7.15
N GLU A 53 1.97 -18.30 -7.93
CA GLU A 53 0.90 -19.20 -7.52
C GLU A 53 1.30 -20.67 -7.68
N VAL A 54 0.58 -21.55 -6.99
CA VAL A 54 0.84 -23.01 -7.01
C VAL A 54 0.70 -23.58 -8.42
N GLY A 55 -0.15 -23.06 -9.28
CA GLY A 55 -0.31 -23.45 -10.69
C GLY A 55 0.84 -23.06 -11.62
N GLY A 56 1.85 -22.33 -11.13
CA GLY A 56 2.97 -21.83 -11.92
C GLY A 56 2.64 -20.57 -12.70
N VAL A 57 1.59 -19.85 -12.33
CA VAL A 57 1.29 -18.50 -12.81
C VAL A 57 2.18 -17.51 -12.08
N TYR A 58 2.74 -16.55 -12.81
CA TYR A 58 3.55 -15.48 -12.27
C TYR A 58 2.87 -14.14 -12.55
N HIS A 59 2.71 -13.35 -11.48
CA HIS A 59 2.27 -11.96 -11.57
C HIS A 59 3.42 -11.04 -11.17
N TRP A 60 3.70 -10.06 -12.01
CA TRP A 60 4.61 -8.97 -11.73
C TRP A 60 3.80 -7.68 -11.73
N GLU A 61 3.94 -6.89 -10.70
CA GLU A 61 3.30 -5.58 -10.64
C GLU A 61 4.32 -4.54 -10.18
N VAL A 62 4.30 -3.37 -10.79
CA VAL A 62 4.93 -2.17 -10.28
C VAL A 62 3.87 -1.08 -10.23
N ALA A 63 3.66 -0.49 -9.05
CA ALA A 63 2.65 0.53 -8.82
C ALA A 63 3.32 1.86 -8.42
N PRO A 64 3.83 2.67 -9.39
CA PRO A 64 4.29 4.02 -9.10
C PRO A 64 3.16 4.83 -8.48
N GLU A 65 3.47 5.54 -7.38
CA GLU A 65 2.48 6.28 -6.61
C GLU A 65 3.01 7.64 -6.18
N VAL A 66 2.10 8.60 -6.07
CA VAL A 66 2.34 9.91 -5.48
C VAL A 66 1.38 10.10 -4.32
N ALA A 67 1.92 10.22 -3.11
CA ALA A 67 1.17 10.62 -1.93
C ALA A 67 1.39 12.12 -1.64
N TRP A 68 0.34 12.81 -1.20
CA TRP A 68 0.37 14.24 -0.88
C TRP A 68 -0.39 14.57 0.41
N GLY A 69 0.32 15.14 1.38
CA GLY A 69 -0.29 15.71 2.58
C GLY A 69 -1.01 17.03 2.27
N VAL A 70 -2.25 16.96 1.79
CA VAL A 70 -3.02 18.10 1.26
C VAL A 70 -3.53 19.04 2.36
N LEU A 71 -4.04 18.49 3.44
CA LEU A 71 -4.59 19.18 4.60
C LEU A 71 -4.02 18.60 5.89
N PRO A 72 -4.20 19.25 7.07
CA PRO A 72 -3.85 18.62 8.32
C PRO A 72 -4.53 17.25 8.46
N ARG A 73 -3.75 16.22 8.75
CA ARG A 73 -4.22 14.83 8.94
C ARG A 73 -4.84 14.19 7.70
N THR A 74 -4.65 14.76 6.51
CA THR A 74 -5.27 14.26 5.27
C THR A 74 -4.21 14.02 4.23
N GLN A 75 -4.17 12.84 3.68
CA GLN A 75 -3.36 12.40 2.56
C GLN A 75 -4.24 12.07 1.37
N LEU A 76 -3.79 12.45 0.19
CA LEU A 76 -4.30 11.98 -1.10
C LEU A 76 -3.22 11.17 -1.77
N GLU A 77 -3.60 10.10 -2.46
CA GLU A 77 -2.69 9.26 -3.23
C GLU A 77 -3.24 9.02 -4.63
N LEU A 78 -2.32 8.82 -5.54
CA LEU A 78 -2.63 8.43 -6.91
C LEU A 78 -1.58 7.41 -7.36
N ALA A 79 -2.02 6.17 -7.64
CA ALA A 79 -1.16 5.08 -8.09
C ALA A 79 -1.52 4.61 -9.50
N PHE A 80 -0.52 4.09 -10.20
CA PHE A 80 -0.60 3.63 -11.58
C PHE A 80 -0.05 2.20 -11.68
N PRO A 81 -0.80 1.17 -11.24
CA PRO A 81 -0.35 -0.21 -11.27
C PRO A 81 -0.13 -0.69 -12.72
N LEU A 82 1.08 -1.12 -13.01
CA LEU A 82 1.50 -1.75 -14.26
C LEU A 82 1.73 -3.23 -13.98
N ALA A 83 0.95 -4.09 -14.60
CA ALA A 83 1.00 -5.53 -14.36
C ALA A 83 1.51 -6.31 -15.56
N HIS A 84 2.11 -7.47 -15.27
CA HIS A 84 2.46 -8.51 -16.23
C HIS A 84 2.07 -9.86 -15.64
N VAL A 85 1.25 -10.59 -16.38
CA VAL A 85 0.81 -11.95 -16.03
C VAL A 85 1.43 -12.93 -17.01
N ASP A 86 2.08 -13.97 -16.50
CA ASP A 86 2.59 -15.10 -17.28
C ASP A 86 1.88 -16.38 -16.81
N ALA A 87 0.86 -16.77 -17.53
CA ALA A 87 0.08 -17.99 -17.31
C ALA A 87 0.63 -19.18 -18.13
N GLY A 88 1.87 -19.15 -18.56
CA GLY A 88 2.53 -20.22 -19.30
C GLY A 88 1.84 -20.51 -20.62
N ALA A 89 1.26 -21.71 -20.77
CA ALA A 89 0.56 -22.10 -22.00
C ALA A 89 -0.74 -21.33 -22.27
N ALA A 90 -1.36 -20.74 -21.25
CA ALA A 90 -2.56 -19.91 -21.39
C ALA A 90 -2.25 -18.49 -21.92
N GLY A 91 -0.96 -18.11 -21.95
CA GLY A 91 -0.52 -16.86 -22.57
C GLY A 91 0.09 -15.88 -21.59
N LYS A 92 0.40 -14.69 -22.11
CA LYS A 92 1.00 -13.59 -21.36
C LYS A 92 0.26 -12.30 -21.67
N ALA A 93 0.08 -11.48 -20.66
CA ALA A 93 -0.53 -10.17 -20.80
C ALA A 93 0.30 -9.13 -20.02
N SER A 94 0.35 -7.89 -20.53
CA SER A 94 0.99 -6.77 -19.83
C SER A 94 0.23 -5.50 -20.12
N GLY A 95 0.13 -4.64 -19.12
CA GLY A 95 -0.57 -3.37 -19.29
C GLY A 95 -0.78 -2.63 -17.99
N LEU A 96 -1.44 -1.49 -18.10
CA LEU A 96 -1.96 -0.75 -16.97
C LEU A 96 -3.15 -1.53 -16.38
N ALA A 97 -3.11 -1.77 -15.07
CA ALA A 97 -4.08 -2.57 -14.32
C ALA A 97 -5.05 -1.67 -13.51
N GLY A 98 -5.34 -0.51 -14.02
CA GLY A 98 -6.20 0.49 -13.38
C GLY A 98 -5.47 1.78 -13.04
N ILE A 99 -6.20 2.70 -12.42
CA ILE A 99 -5.66 3.85 -11.69
C ILE A 99 -6.30 3.82 -10.31
N GLU A 100 -5.48 3.78 -9.27
CA GLU A 100 -5.98 3.84 -7.89
C GLU A 100 -5.88 5.27 -7.37
N ALA A 101 -6.97 5.79 -6.83
CA ALA A 101 -7.00 7.07 -6.14
C ALA A 101 -7.50 6.84 -4.71
N SER A 102 -6.81 7.43 -3.73
CA SER A 102 -7.16 7.24 -2.32
C SER A 102 -7.15 8.54 -1.52
N VAL A 103 -7.87 8.51 -0.42
CA VAL A 103 -7.85 9.53 0.62
C VAL A 103 -7.76 8.84 1.98
N LEU A 104 -6.82 9.28 2.82
CA LEU A 104 -6.71 8.87 4.21
C LEU A 104 -6.89 10.09 5.11
N TYR A 105 -7.72 9.94 6.14
CA TYR A 105 -7.94 10.94 7.18
C TYR A 105 -7.66 10.36 8.57
N ASN A 106 -6.63 10.86 9.24
CA ASN A 106 -6.33 10.49 10.62
C ASN A 106 -7.29 11.21 11.59
N LEU A 107 -8.06 10.45 12.35
CA LEU A 107 -9.10 10.96 13.25
C LEU A 107 -8.51 11.59 14.52
N ASN A 108 -7.43 11.00 15.05
CA ASN A 108 -6.82 11.44 16.32
C ASN A 108 -5.34 11.06 16.38
N ASN A 109 -4.59 11.84 17.14
CA ASN A 109 -3.25 11.42 17.53
C ASN A 109 -3.32 10.32 18.60
N GLU A 110 -2.35 9.43 18.61
CA GLU A 110 -2.20 8.43 19.66
C GLU A 110 -1.97 9.11 21.03
N THR A 111 -2.58 8.56 22.07
CA THR A 111 -2.40 9.00 23.46
C THR A 111 -1.95 7.83 24.32
N ARG A 112 -1.74 8.06 25.63
CA ARG A 112 -1.37 6.98 26.56
C ARG A 112 -2.39 5.84 26.63
N THR A 113 -3.66 6.12 26.34
CA THR A 113 -4.78 5.17 26.47
C THR A 113 -5.50 4.88 25.18
N LEU A 114 -5.42 5.77 24.18
CA LEU A 114 -6.15 5.68 22.93
C LEU A 114 -5.19 5.47 21.77
N PRO A 115 -5.40 4.46 20.91
CA PRO A 115 -4.69 4.32 19.63
C PRO A 115 -4.92 5.51 18.71
N ALA A 116 -4.03 5.72 17.73
CA ALA A 116 -4.35 6.52 16.57
C ALA A 116 -5.34 5.75 15.70
N PHE A 117 -6.40 6.41 15.24
CA PHE A 117 -7.36 5.87 14.29
C PHE A 117 -7.33 6.68 13.00
N ALA A 118 -7.55 6.02 11.87
CA ALA A 118 -7.78 6.65 10.59
C ALA A 118 -8.92 5.96 9.83
N LEU A 119 -9.52 6.72 8.93
CA LEU A 119 -10.43 6.22 7.90
C LEU A 119 -9.80 6.50 6.54
N ALA A 120 -9.91 5.56 5.63
CA ALA A 120 -9.52 5.76 4.25
C ALA A 120 -10.62 5.29 3.30
N ALA A 121 -10.58 5.86 2.10
CA ALA A 121 -11.41 5.42 1.00
C ALA A 121 -10.55 5.41 -0.27
N ASP A 122 -10.59 4.30 -1.00
CA ASP A 122 -9.89 4.12 -2.25
C ASP A 122 -10.89 3.85 -3.36
N VAL A 123 -10.47 4.10 -4.59
CA VAL A 123 -11.19 3.65 -5.77
C VAL A 123 -10.20 3.18 -6.82
N LEU A 124 -10.36 1.93 -7.27
CA LEU A 124 -9.66 1.41 -8.44
C LEU A 124 -10.55 1.69 -9.68
N LEU A 125 -10.01 2.47 -10.62
CA LEU A 125 -10.72 2.92 -11.82
C LEU A 125 -10.46 1.98 -13.00
N PRO A 126 -11.45 1.76 -13.88
CA PRO A 126 -11.38 0.86 -15.04
C PRO A 126 -10.56 1.48 -16.19
N VAL A 127 -9.26 1.56 -16.00
CA VAL A 127 -8.33 2.17 -16.98
C VAL A 127 -7.22 1.17 -17.33
N GLY A 128 -6.94 1.02 -18.62
CA GLY A 128 -5.87 0.13 -19.10
C GLY A 128 -6.35 -1.24 -19.56
N GLY A 129 -5.46 -1.98 -20.21
CA GLY A 129 -5.79 -3.29 -20.79
C GLY A 129 -5.90 -4.44 -19.79
N LEU A 130 -5.40 -4.23 -18.58
CA LEU A 130 -5.53 -5.15 -17.45
C LEU A 130 -6.31 -4.50 -16.29
N GLY A 131 -6.93 -3.35 -16.54
CA GLY A 131 -7.79 -2.70 -15.55
C GLY A 131 -9.09 -3.47 -15.33
N PRO A 132 -9.77 -3.23 -14.21
CA PRO A 132 -11.06 -3.85 -13.92
C PRO A 132 -12.13 -3.39 -14.91
N ASP A 133 -13.23 -4.11 -15.00
CA ASP A 133 -14.37 -3.79 -15.86
C ASP A 133 -15.14 -2.54 -15.39
N ARG A 134 -15.09 -2.27 -14.10
CA ARG A 134 -15.78 -1.14 -13.44
C ARG A 134 -14.92 -0.53 -12.33
N ALA A 135 -15.40 0.57 -11.76
CA ALA A 135 -14.77 1.16 -10.57
C ALA A 135 -15.09 0.32 -9.32
N TYR A 136 -14.05 0.02 -8.53
CA TYR A 136 -14.16 -0.72 -7.25
C TYR A 136 -13.83 0.21 -6.09
N PRO A 137 -14.83 0.82 -5.44
CA PRO A 137 -14.60 1.61 -4.23
C PRO A 137 -14.34 0.71 -3.03
N THR A 138 -13.37 1.10 -2.21
CA THR A 138 -12.99 0.44 -0.96
C THR A 138 -13.08 1.44 0.18
N VAL A 139 -13.59 1.03 1.32
CA VAL A 139 -13.54 1.77 2.58
C VAL A 139 -12.68 1.03 3.58
N LYS A 140 -11.87 1.78 4.36
CA LYS A 140 -10.92 1.21 5.31
C LYS A 140 -11.00 1.88 6.67
N GLY A 141 -10.82 1.09 7.70
CA GLY A 141 -10.57 1.54 9.06
C GLY A 141 -9.19 1.08 9.52
N LEU A 142 -8.38 2.01 10.04
CA LEU A 142 -7.02 1.75 10.48
C LEU A 142 -6.85 2.15 11.95
N ALA A 143 -6.05 1.37 12.67
CA ALA A 143 -5.66 1.69 14.04
C ALA A 143 -4.19 1.40 14.25
N THR A 144 -3.46 2.32 14.91
CA THR A 144 -2.05 2.16 15.26
C THR A 144 -1.84 2.39 16.74
N ARG A 145 -1.10 1.48 17.39
CA ARG A 145 -0.75 1.57 18.81
C ARG A 145 0.73 1.33 19.04
N THR A 146 1.39 2.30 19.67
CA THR A 146 2.81 2.24 20.02
C THR A 146 3.01 1.77 21.46
N PHE A 147 3.84 0.75 21.63
CA PHE A 147 4.31 0.26 22.90
C PHE A 147 5.84 0.44 23.01
N PRO A 148 6.43 0.33 24.19
CA PRO A 148 7.88 0.56 24.37
C PRO A 148 8.78 -0.35 23.52
N ARG A 149 8.27 -1.49 23.04
CA ARG A 149 9.05 -2.49 22.31
C ARG A 149 8.66 -2.67 20.85
N ALA A 150 7.43 -2.30 20.47
CA ALA A 150 6.91 -2.47 19.12
C ALA A 150 5.68 -1.60 18.92
N ARG A 151 5.33 -1.32 17.64
CA ARG A 151 4.03 -0.78 17.26
C ARG A 151 3.17 -1.91 16.71
N PHE A 152 1.86 -1.77 16.87
CA PHE A 152 0.87 -2.68 16.32
C PHE A 152 -0.10 -1.90 15.47
N HIS A 153 -0.49 -2.49 14.36
CA HIS A 153 -1.44 -1.94 13.42
C HIS A 153 -2.58 -2.94 13.21
N VAL A 154 -3.76 -2.41 12.99
CA VAL A 154 -4.95 -3.20 12.65
C VAL A 154 -5.64 -2.48 11.49
N ASN A 155 -5.90 -3.21 10.42
CA ASN A 155 -6.68 -2.72 9.29
C ASN A 155 -7.92 -3.60 9.11
N ALA A 156 -9.00 -2.98 8.68
CA ALA A 156 -10.16 -3.65 8.15
C ALA A 156 -10.63 -2.87 6.92
N GLU A 157 -10.87 -3.55 5.81
CA GLU A 157 -11.33 -2.95 4.56
C GLU A 157 -12.47 -3.73 3.95
N TYR A 158 -13.31 -3.01 3.20
CA TYR A 158 -14.40 -3.59 2.44
C TYR A 158 -14.45 -2.95 1.06
N THR A 159 -14.30 -3.77 0.02
CA THR A 159 -14.39 -3.36 -1.38
C THR A 159 -15.79 -3.69 -1.89
N LEU A 160 -16.46 -2.70 -2.45
CA LEU A 160 -17.76 -2.84 -3.07
C LEU A 160 -17.57 -3.36 -4.51
N GLY A 161 -18.20 -4.48 -4.81
CA GLY A 161 -18.30 -5.11 -6.12
C GLY A 161 -19.73 -5.52 -6.40
N PRO A 162 -20.01 -6.16 -7.53
CA PRO A 162 -21.31 -6.75 -7.82
C PRO A 162 -21.66 -7.89 -6.84
N ASP A 163 -22.93 -8.24 -6.78
CA ASP A 163 -23.38 -9.39 -6.02
C ASP A 163 -22.96 -10.69 -6.73
N ALA A 164 -22.42 -11.64 -5.97
CA ALA A 164 -22.07 -12.94 -6.50
C ALA A 164 -23.32 -13.68 -7.03
N GLY A 165 -23.25 -14.20 -8.24
CA GLY A 165 -24.33 -15.01 -8.86
C GLY A 165 -24.95 -14.44 -10.14
N GLU A 166 -24.56 -13.26 -10.61
CA GLU A 166 -25.05 -12.69 -11.86
C GLU A 166 -24.18 -13.00 -13.11
N GLY A 167 -23.36 -14.06 -13.05
CA GLY A 167 -22.58 -14.56 -14.20
C GLY A 167 -21.29 -13.80 -14.48
N GLU A 168 -20.80 -13.01 -13.53
CA GLU A 168 -19.54 -12.29 -13.62
C GLU A 168 -18.38 -13.11 -13.01
N GLU A 169 -17.16 -12.87 -13.48
CA GLU A 169 -15.96 -13.58 -13.05
C GLU A 169 -15.69 -13.38 -11.54
N VAL A 170 -15.28 -14.46 -10.88
CA VAL A 170 -15.10 -14.59 -9.41
C VAL A 170 -14.20 -13.50 -8.77
N GLY A 171 -13.32 -12.87 -9.54
CA GLY A 171 -12.44 -11.82 -9.04
C GLY A 171 -13.13 -10.47 -8.74
N GLU A 172 -14.38 -10.30 -9.12
CA GLU A 172 -15.07 -9.00 -9.13
C GLU A 172 -16.11 -8.81 -8.01
N ALA A 173 -16.44 -9.87 -7.25
CA ALA A 173 -17.39 -9.78 -6.14
C ALA A 173 -16.91 -8.82 -5.04
N SER A 174 -17.88 -8.29 -4.28
CA SER A 174 -17.59 -7.59 -3.03
C SER A 174 -16.71 -8.44 -2.14
N ARG A 175 -15.72 -7.82 -1.48
CA ARG A 175 -14.77 -8.55 -0.65
C ARG A 175 -14.38 -7.75 0.59
N TRP A 176 -13.97 -8.44 1.62
CA TRP A 176 -13.41 -7.85 2.82
C TRP A 176 -11.99 -8.37 3.09
N MET A 177 -11.21 -7.54 3.77
CA MET A 177 -9.93 -7.94 4.36
C MET A 177 -9.86 -7.42 5.80
N ALA A 178 -9.24 -8.22 6.68
CA ALA A 178 -8.86 -7.77 8.02
C ALA A 178 -7.48 -8.31 8.36
N GLY A 179 -6.63 -7.46 8.94
CA GLY A 179 -5.24 -7.81 9.22
C GLY A 179 -4.67 -7.09 10.44
N ILE A 180 -3.61 -7.68 10.96
CA ILE A 180 -2.79 -7.12 12.03
C ILE A 180 -1.33 -7.10 11.58
N ALA A 181 -0.61 -6.05 11.97
CA ALA A 181 0.85 -5.98 11.78
C ALA A 181 1.55 -5.58 13.07
N VAL A 182 2.82 -5.92 13.13
CA VAL A 182 3.75 -5.48 14.16
C VAL A 182 5.03 -4.98 13.50
N ASP A 183 5.53 -3.85 13.97
CA ASP A 183 6.81 -3.33 13.55
C ASP A 183 7.71 -2.88 14.70
N ARG A 184 8.99 -2.79 14.42
CA ARG A 184 10.01 -2.31 15.34
C ARG A 184 11.28 -1.87 14.61
N ALA A 185 11.85 -0.74 15.04
CA ALA A 185 13.20 -0.36 14.63
C ALA A 185 14.22 -1.31 15.26
N PHE A 186 14.90 -2.14 14.45
CA PHE A 186 15.89 -3.12 14.89
C PHE A 186 16.73 -3.61 13.68
N PRO A 187 18.05 -3.89 13.81
CA PRO A 187 18.89 -3.72 15.02
C PRO A 187 19.35 -2.28 15.26
N ILE A 188 19.17 -1.39 14.28
CA ILE A 188 19.50 0.02 14.35
C ILE A 188 18.28 0.87 14.00
N ARG A 189 18.30 2.16 14.34
CA ARG A 189 17.13 3.04 14.17
C ARG A 189 16.70 3.26 12.71
N SER A 190 17.62 3.13 11.78
CA SER A 190 17.35 3.28 10.34
C SER A 190 16.80 2.03 9.67
N ILE A 191 16.64 0.92 10.40
CA ILE A 191 16.00 -0.30 9.90
C ILE A 191 14.74 -0.55 10.69
N LEU A 192 13.62 -0.59 10.00
CA LEU A 192 12.33 -1.05 10.52
C LEU A 192 12.10 -2.49 10.06
N VAL A 193 11.90 -3.40 11.00
CA VAL A 193 11.45 -4.77 10.71
C VAL A 193 9.95 -4.79 10.95
N THR A 194 9.20 -5.37 10.02
CA THR A 194 7.75 -5.49 10.11
C THR A 194 7.29 -6.89 9.73
N ALA A 195 6.15 -7.29 10.23
CA ALA A 195 5.45 -8.50 9.83
C ALA A 195 3.95 -8.30 9.99
N ASP A 196 3.16 -8.93 9.13
CA ASP A 196 1.72 -8.94 9.22
C ASP A 196 1.11 -10.33 9.02
N LEU A 197 -0.16 -10.40 9.38
CA LEU A 197 -1.04 -11.52 9.09
C LEU A 197 -2.42 -10.94 8.77
N PHE A 198 -2.96 -11.29 7.61
CA PHE A 198 -4.28 -10.87 7.22
C PHE A 198 -5.12 -12.00 6.62
N ALA A 199 -6.43 -11.84 6.73
CA ALA A 199 -7.43 -12.68 6.12
C ALA A 199 -8.23 -11.86 5.12
N GLU A 200 -8.58 -12.46 4.00
CA GLU A 200 -9.41 -11.84 2.98
C GLU A 200 -10.37 -12.88 2.36
N GLN A 201 -11.54 -12.40 1.96
CA GLN A 201 -12.53 -13.25 1.32
C GLN A 201 -13.43 -12.42 0.40
N ALA A 202 -13.62 -12.89 -0.83
CA ALA A 202 -14.71 -12.44 -1.67
C ALA A 202 -16.05 -12.96 -1.12
N LEU A 203 -17.12 -12.17 -1.27
CA LEU A 203 -18.47 -12.56 -0.89
C LEU A 203 -19.12 -13.39 -1.99
N ASP A 204 -18.43 -14.41 -2.41
CA ASP A 204 -18.84 -15.42 -3.37
C ASP A 204 -18.96 -16.76 -2.65
N PRO A 205 -20.07 -17.54 -2.83
CA PRO A 205 -20.25 -18.83 -2.19
C PRO A 205 -19.14 -19.86 -2.48
N ASP A 206 -18.48 -19.74 -3.64
CA ASP A 206 -17.43 -20.66 -4.07
C ASP A 206 -16.03 -20.24 -3.59
N GLU A 207 -15.90 -19.03 -3.02
CA GLU A 207 -14.63 -18.50 -2.54
C GLU A 207 -14.36 -18.84 -1.07
N SER A 208 -13.19 -19.40 -0.83
CA SER A 208 -12.72 -19.75 0.51
C SER A 208 -11.94 -18.61 1.16
N LEU A 209 -12.00 -18.55 2.49
CA LEU A 209 -11.21 -17.60 3.29
C LEU A 209 -9.71 -17.78 3.04
N GLY A 210 -9.08 -16.75 2.51
CA GLY A 210 -7.64 -16.67 2.28
C GLY A 210 -6.90 -16.15 3.51
N TRP A 211 -5.74 -16.73 3.81
CA TRP A 211 -4.82 -16.24 4.83
C TRP A 211 -3.44 -16.02 4.25
N THR A 212 -2.88 -14.84 4.53
CA THR A 212 -1.53 -14.46 4.09
C THR A 212 -0.74 -13.94 5.29
N ALA A 213 0.51 -14.36 5.38
CA ALA A 213 1.50 -13.79 6.31
C ALA A 213 2.62 -13.18 5.50
N GLU A 214 3.05 -11.98 5.88
CA GLU A 214 4.16 -11.28 5.25
C GLU A 214 5.18 -10.84 6.30
N ALA A 215 6.42 -10.65 5.88
CA ALA A 215 7.48 -10.07 6.69
C ALA A 215 8.38 -9.23 5.79
N GLY A 216 8.89 -8.14 6.34
CA GLY A 216 9.72 -7.26 5.56
C GLY A 216 10.60 -6.35 6.40
N LEU A 217 11.38 -5.57 5.71
CA LEU A 217 12.22 -4.54 6.29
C LEU A 217 12.19 -3.28 5.45
N ARG A 218 12.27 -2.13 6.11
CA ARG A 218 12.46 -0.81 5.51
C ARG A 218 13.79 -0.27 5.99
N TYR A 219 14.64 0.13 5.06
CA TYR A 219 15.90 0.79 5.36
C TYR A 219 15.88 2.25 4.93
N GLN A 220 15.95 3.14 5.90
CA GLN A 220 16.11 4.57 5.66
C GLN A 220 17.57 4.88 5.36
N THR A 221 17.90 5.10 4.09
CA THR A 221 19.25 5.44 3.62
C THR A 221 19.57 6.91 3.82
N SER A 222 18.54 7.78 3.83
CA SER A 222 18.62 9.20 4.16
C SER A 222 17.31 9.66 4.79
N PRO A 223 17.23 10.87 5.38
CA PRO A 223 15.97 11.40 5.92
C PRO A 223 14.82 11.49 4.93
N GLN A 224 15.10 11.39 3.65
CA GLN A 224 14.13 11.58 2.56
C GLN A 224 13.98 10.33 1.67
N PHE A 225 14.79 9.28 1.90
CA PHE A 225 14.79 8.13 1.01
C PHE A 225 14.84 6.82 1.79
N ASN A 226 13.92 5.93 1.47
CA ASN A 226 13.88 4.58 2.02
C ASN A 226 13.83 3.50 0.92
N VAL A 227 14.23 2.29 1.31
CA VAL A 227 14.18 1.08 0.51
C VAL A 227 13.46 0.00 1.31
N ASP A 228 12.51 -0.67 0.66
CA ASP A 228 11.69 -1.71 1.26
C ASP A 228 12.00 -3.06 0.62
N LEU A 229 12.00 -4.12 1.44
CA LEU A 229 12.08 -5.51 1.02
C LEU A 229 11.05 -6.33 1.79
N GLY A 230 10.31 -7.18 1.11
CA GLY A 230 9.29 -8.01 1.73
C GLY A 230 9.18 -9.40 1.10
N ILE A 231 8.71 -10.34 1.89
CA ILE A 231 8.35 -11.70 1.48
C ILE A 231 7.01 -12.06 2.11
N GLY A 232 6.14 -12.68 1.34
CA GLY A 232 4.82 -13.14 1.79
C GLY A 232 4.53 -14.58 1.40
N ARG A 233 3.59 -15.17 2.12
CA ARG A 233 3.05 -16.50 1.83
C ARG A 233 1.55 -16.50 2.04
N ARG A 234 0.78 -16.72 0.97
CA ARG A 234 -0.63 -17.11 1.06
C ARG A 234 -0.68 -18.61 1.30
N PHE A 235 -1.17 -19.04 2.46
CA PHE A 235 -1.11 -20.43 2.91
C PHE A 235 -2.49 -21.08 3.06
N ALA A 236 -3.57 -20.33 2.93
CA ALA A 236 -4.94 -20.82 2.88
C ALA A 236 -5.78 -19.98 1.91
N GLY A 237 -6.90 -20.53 1.46
CA GLY A 237 -7.71 -20.00 0.36
C GLY A 237 -7.36 -20.69 -0.96
N GLY A 238 -8.10 -20.38 -2.04
CA GLY A 238 -7.99 -21.07 -3.35
C GLY A 238 -6.59 -20.95 -3.97
N GLU A 239 -6.06 -19.73 -4.07
CA GLU A 239 -4.77 -19.47 -4.71
C GLU A 239 -3.66 -19.30 -3.68
N GLN A 240 -2.97 -20.39 -3.39
CA GLN A 240 -1.79 -20.36 -2.53
C GLN A 240 -0.56 -19.93 -3.31
N GLY A 241 0.33 -19.16 -2.70
CA GLY A 241 1.50 -18.67 -3.42
C GLY A 241 2.52 -17.98 -2.53
N TRP A 242 3.64 -17.60 -3.14
CA TRP A 242 4.68 -16.77 -2.55
C TRP A 242 4.66 -15.41 -3.20
N SER A 243 4.91 -14.36 -2.42
CA SER A 243 5.13 -13.01 -2.91
C SER A 243 6.48 -12.47 -2.45
N PHE A 244 7.08 -11.63 -3.29
CA PHE A 244 8.30 -10.87 -2.99
C PHE A 244 8.05 -9.42 -3.36
N THR A 245 8.45 -8.50 -2.49
CA THR A 245 8.24 -7.07 -2.68
C THR A 245 9.56 -6.34 -2.56
N VAL A 246 9.80 -5.42 -3.48
CA VAL A 246 10.90 -4.45 -3.42
C VAL A 246 10.34 -3.08 -3.69
N GLY A 247 10.72 -2.08 -2.90
CA GLY A 247 10.22 -0.74 -3.05
C GLY A 247 11.22 0.34 -2.71
N VAL A 248 11.01 1.54 -3.26
CA VAL A 248 11.73 2.74 -2.87
C VAL A 248 10.74 3.89 -2.75
N ALA A 249 10.99 4.79 -1.79
CA ALA A 249 10.22 6.01 -1.65
C ALA A 249 11.15 7.21 -1.41
N HIS A 250 10.70 8.36 -1.94
CA HIS A 250 11.37 9.64 -1.77
C HIS A 250 10.39 10.72 -1.34
N ALA A 251 10.56 11.24 -0.12
CA ALA A 251 9.77 12.35 0.39
C ALA A 251 10.42 13.69 0.07
N PHE A 252 9.59 14.68 -0.32
CA PHE A 252 10.03 16.05 -0.58
C PHE A 252 8.91 17.05 -0.31
N ALA A 253 9.27 18.33 -0.15
CA ALA A 253 8.32 19.43 -0.05
C ALA A 253 8.58 20.49 -1.10
N LEU A 254 7.54 21.07 -1.68
CA LEU A 254 7.67 22.18 -2.62
C LEU A 254 7.84 23.50 -1.85
N ARG A 255 8.96 24.21 -2.08
CA ARG A 255 9.28 25.49 -1.44
C ARG A 255 8.19 26.56 -1.56
N THR A 256 7.43 26.55 -2.65
CA THR A 256 6.33 27.50 -2.89
C THR A 256 5.18 27.31 -1.92
N MET A 257 4.93 26.10 -1.44
CA MET A 257 3.87 25.79 -0.48
C MET A 257 4.26 26.14 0.97
N LEU A 258 5.57 26.23 1.26
CA LEU A 258 6.07 26.58 2.59
C LEU A 258 6.17 28.11 2.83
N ARG A 259 6.08 28.95 1.77
CA ARG A 259 6.18 30.42 1.87
C ARG A 259 4.85 31.13 2.20
N GLY A 260 3.78 30.41 2.40
CA GLY A 260 2.45 30.95 2.74
C GLY A 260 2.20 31.11 4.25
N ARG A 261 3.24 31.41 5.04
CA ARG A 261 3.14 31.76 6.46
C ARG A 261 3.68 33.16 6.71
#